data_cc19aec432e85bbd288d9b45393de27c
#
_entry.id   cc19aec432e85bbd288d9b45393de27c
#
_cell.length_a   1.000
_cell.length_b   1.000
_cell.length_c   1.000
_cell.angle_alpha   90.00
_cell.angle_beta   90.00
_cell.angle_gamma   90.00
#
_symmetry.space_group_name_H-M   'P 1'
#
loop_
_entity.id
_entity.type
_entity.pdbx_description
1 polymer ?
#
loop_
_entity_poly.entity_id
_entity_poly.type
_entity_poly.pdbx_seq_one_letter_code
_entity_poly.pdbx_strand_id
1 'polypeptide(L)'
;DILPYVSTDTMAGYFRSLGSIALPLNCGMLLGCGAVWSRVLGGEHPTEDETKKFRKILERELASGAMGVSLGLGYAPECFLTTDELISGLEPLRNTDIPITFHMRQEGDGVCDAIREVIKIGETLHAHVHISHLKAMGKRNWNSRIPEGLELIRSARERGLNIACDVYPYTAGSTQLMHILPPEFIEGGTAATIERLKGKANRDRLRDRIERGGEGFDNIAGMVGWENIIIST
;
A
#
# COMPACT_ATOMS: atom_id res chain seq x y z
N ASP A 1 -0.58 3.28 -26.44
CA ASP A 1 0.08 2.23 -25.62
C ASP A 1 1.58 2.53 -25.50
N ILE A 2 1.96 3.16 -24.38
CA ILE A 2 3.37 3.49 -24.08
C ILE A 2 4.08 2.30 -23.44
N LEU A 3 3.34 1.43 -22.74
CA LEU A 3 3.85 0.34 -21.91
C LEU A 3 4.78 -0.66 -22.61
N PRO A 4 4.58 -1.07 -23.90
CA PRO A 4 5.47 -2.01 -24.56
C PRO A 4 6.90 -1.51 -24.77
N TYR A 5 7.10 -0.18 -24.67
CA TYR A 5 8.38 0.45 -24.98
C TYR A 5 9.14 0.92 -23.73
N VAL A 6 8.55 0.80 -22.55
CA VAL A 6 9.14 1.29 -21.30
C VAL A 6 9.75 0.12 -20.53
N SER A 7 11.07 0.16 -20.28
CA SER A 7 11.71 -0.77 -19.36
C SER A 7 11.25 -0.51 -17.94
N THR A 8 10.78 -1.55 -17.26
CA THR A 8 10.30 -1.50 -15.86
C THR A 8 11.24 -2.19 -14.88
N ASP A 9 12.42 -2.64 -15.32
CA ASP A 9 13.34 -3.40 -14.48
C ASP A 9 14.08 -2.54 -13.45
N THR A 10 14.35 -1.29 -13.80
CA THR A 10 15.01 -0.30 -12.94
C THR A 10 14.47 1.11 -13.23
N MET A 11 14.55 2.01 -12.23
CA MET A 11 14.19 3.42 -12.43
C MET A 11 15.05 4.09 -13.51
N ALA A 12 16.34 3.78 -13.57
CA ALA A 12 17.21 4.26 -14.65
C ALA A 12 16.75 3.79 -16.04
N GLY A 13 16.33 2.53 -16.18
CA GLY A 13 15.76 1.99 -17.41
C GLY A 13 14.45 2.68 -17.79
N TYR A 14 13.57 2.84 -16.81
CA TYR A 14 12.30 3.53 -16.98
C TYR A 14 12.48 4.97 -17.48
N PHE A 15 13.32 5.78 -16.82
CA PHE A 15 13.56 7.17 -17.23
C PHE A 15 14.27 7.28 -18.58
N ARG A 16 15.18 6.38 -18.94
CA ARG A 16 15.75 6.33 -20.29
C ARG A 16 14.67 6.08 -21.35
N SER A 17 13.77 5.15 -21.10
CA SER A 17 12.66 4.85 -22.01
C SER A 17 11.71 6.04 -22.15
N LEU A 18 11.36 6.72 -21.06
CA LEU A 18 10.56 7.93 -21.09
C LEU A 18 11.26 9.07 -21.83
N GLY A 19 12.57 9.24 -21.64
CA GLY A 19 13.36 10.27 -22.32
C GLY A 19 13.44 10.09 -23.84
N SER A 20 13.12 8.91 -24.38
CA SER A 20 13.01 8.64 -25.81
C SER A 20 11.64 9.01 -26.41
N ILE A 21 10.68 9.39 -25.58
CA ILE A 21 9.30 9.73 -25.98
C ILE A 21 9.07 11.22 -25.74
N ALA A 22 8.44 11.89 -26.71
CA ALA A 22 8.02 13.27 -26.52
C ALA A 22 6.81 13.33 -25.58
N LEU A 23 7.05 13.50 -24.29
CA LEU A 23 6.00 13.65 -23.29
C LEU A 23 5.45 15.08 -23.29
N PRO A 24 4.13 15.27 -23.20
CA PRO A 24 3.52 16.60 -23.13
C PRO A 24 3.66 17.24 -21.74
N LEU A 25 4.06 16.48 -20.73
CA LEU A 25 4.17 16.89 -19.32
C LEU A 25 5.47 16.37 -18.71
N ASN A 26 5.92 17.05 -17.65
CA ASN A 26 6.99 16.51 -16.81
C ASN A 26 6.50 15.23 -16.09
N CYS A 27 7.36 14.25 -15.97
CA CYS A 27 7.06 12.97 -15.33
C CYS A 27 8.07 12.66 -14.24
N GLY A 28 7.57 12.32 -13.07
CA GLY A 28 8.34 11.78 -11.96
C GLY A 28 7.74 10.44 -11.52
N MET A 29 8.55 9.58 -10.89
CA MET A 29 8.11 8.25 -10.48
C MET A 29 8.52 7.99 -9.02
N LEU A 30 7.61 7.38 -8.28
CA LEU A 30 7.90 6.78 -6.98
C LEU A 30 8.30 5.32 -7.17
N LEU A 31 9.26 4.85 -6.37
CA LEU A 31 9.60 3.42 -6.32
C LEU A 31 8.51 2.66 -5.55
N GLY A 32 7.86 1.69 -6.20
CA GLY A 32 6.90 0.80 -5.54
C GLY A 32 7.60 -0.22 -4.66
N CYS A 33 7.52 -0.07 -3.34
CA CYS A 33 8.16 -0.97 -2.37
C CYS A 33 7.62 -2.40 -2.48
N GLY A 34 6.32 -2.59 -2.72
CA GLY A 34 5.73 -3.90 -2.93
C GLY A 34 6.34 -4.68 -4.09
N ALA A 35 6.71 -4.00 -5.18
CA ALA A 35 7.42 -4.64 -6.30
C ALA A 35 8.84 -5.07 -5.91
N VAL A 36 9.52 -4.31 -5.06
CA VAL A 36 10.84 -4.68 -4.55
C VAL A 36 10.73 -5.84 -3.57
N TRP A 37 9.80 -5.78 -2.62
CA TRP A 37 9.54 -6.87 -1.69
C TRP A 37 9.20 -8.18 -2.40
N SER A 38 8.36 -8.14 -3.43
CA SER A 38 8.02 -9.33 -4.24
C SER A 38 9.21 -10.01 -4.89
N ARG A 39 10.33 -9.30 -5.07
CA ARG A 39 11.57 -9.84 -5.66
C ARG A 39 12.55 -10.38 -4.62
N VAL A 40 12.46 -9.94 -3.37
CA VAL A 40 13.46 -10.28 -2.34
C VAL A 40 12.94 -11.19 -1.26
N LEU A 41 11.62 -11.18 -1.00
CA LEU A 41 10.99 -12.04 0.01
C LEU A 41 10.93 -13.50 -0.44
N GLY A 42 11.39 -14.39 0.42
CA GLY A 42 11.20 -15.85 0.28
C GLY A 42 10.03 -16.40 1.09
N GLY A 43 9.40 -15.56 1.93
CA GLY A 43 8.28 -15.89 2.80
C GLY A 43 7.41 -14.68 3.12
N GLU A 44 6.58 -14.77 4.15
CA GLU A 44 5.72 -13.67 4.59
C GLU A 44 6.52 -12.55 5.29
N HIS A 45 7.52 -12.94 6.08
CA HIS A 45 8.35 -12.03 6.85
C HIS A 45 9.78 -12.04 6.33
N PRO A 46 10.46 -10.88 6.22
CA PRO A 46 11.80 -10.80 5.71
C PRO A 46 12.84 -11.29 6.73
N THR A 47 13.81 -12.03 6.25
CA THR A 47 15.07 -12.25 6.95
C THR A 47 15.92 -10.97 6.98
N GLU A 48 16.93 -10.93 7.83
CA GLU A 48 17.89 -9.81 7.86
C GLU A 48 18.59 -9.58 6.50
N ASP A 49 18.94 -10.67 5.81
CA ASP A 49 19.58 -10.58 4.50
C ASP A 49 18.62 -10.08 3.40
N GLU A 50 17.36 -10.43 3.45
CA GLU A 50 16.34 -9.92 2.54
C GLU A 50 16.09 -8.43 2.80
N THR A 51 16.03 -8.01 4.06
CA THR A 51 15.95 -6.59 4.44
C THR A 51 17.15 -5.80 3.92
N LYS A 52 18.38 -6.34 4.04
CA LYS A 52 19.58 -5.72 3.48
C LYS A 52 19.52 -5.61 1.96
N LYS A 53 19.02 -6.64 1.27
CA LYS A 53 18.83 -6.62 -0.20
C LYS A 53 17.82 -5.56 -0.59
N PHE A 54 16.69 -5.48 0.12
CA PHE A 54 15.66 -4.46 -0.11
C PHE A 54 16.26 -3.05 0.02
N ARG A 55 16.97 -2.75 1.10
CA ARG A 55 17.62 -1.44 1.32
C ARG A 55 18.58 -1.06 0.19
N LYS A 56 19.42 -2.00 -0.26
CA LYS A 56 20.35 -1.76 -1.38
C LYS A 56 19.63 -1.42 -2.68
N ILE A 57 18.50 -2.09 -2.95
CA ILE A 57 17.70 -1.78 -4.13
C ILE A 57 17.08 -0.39 -3.97
N LEU A 58 16.49 -0.10 -2.81
CA LEU A 58 15.91 1.20 -2.49
C LEU A 58 16.91 2.35 -2.70
N GLU A 59 18.09 2.26 -2.11
CA GLU A 59 19.17 3.26 -2.26
C GLU A 59 19.58 3.45 -3.74
N ARG A 60 19.74 2.34 -4.48
CA ARG A 60 20.10 2.39 -5.90
C ARG A 60 19.04 3.06 -6.74
N GLU A 61 17.77 2.74 -6.53
CA GLU A 61 16.68 3.29 -7.34
C GLU A 61 16.41 4.76 -7.02
N LEU A 62 16.57 5.17 -5.75
CA LEU A 62 16.55 6.58 -5.37
C LEU A 62 17.70 7.37 -6.01
N ALA A 63 18.92 6.81 -5.98
CA ALA A 63 20.08 7.41 -6.67
C ALA A 63 19.88 7.47 -8.20
N SER A 64 19.01 6.65 -8.76
CA SER A 64 18.67 6.62 -10.19
C SER A 64 17.56 7.61 -10.57
N GLY A 65 17.06 8.43 -9.64
CA GLY A 65 16.11 9.50 -9.89
C GLY A 65 14.66 9.22 -9.44
N ALA A 66 14.39 8.15 -8.70
CA ALA A 66 13.09 8.00 -8.05
C ALA A 66 12.85 9.18 -7.10
N MET A 67 11.67 9.81 -7.20
CA MET A 67 11.33 11.00 -6.41
C MET A 67 10.88 10.70 -5.00
N GLY A 68 10.70 9.44 -4.66
CA GLY A 68 10.24 8.94 -3.38
C GLY A 68 9.89 7.47 -3.47
N VAL A 69 9.18 6.97 -2.49
CA VAL A 69 8.73 5.59 -2.44
C VAL A 69 7.23 5.50 -2.19
N SER A 70 6.61 4.40 -2.63
CA SER A 70 5.20 4.12 -2.37
C SER A 70 5.03 2.73 -1.78
N LEU A 71 4.17 2.64 -0.77
CA LEU A 71 3.77 1.39 -0.12
C LEU A 71 2.28 1.17 -0.30
N GLY A 72 1.90 -0.10 -0.46
CA GLY A 72 0.50 -0.52 -0.55
C GLY A 72 0.18 -1.54 0.54
N LEU A 73 0.04 -1.07 1.80
CA LEU A 73 -0.07 -1.93 2.98
C LEU A 73 -1.36 -2.77 3.03
N GLY A 74 -2.33 -2.48 2.16
CA GLY A 74 -3.51 -3.32 1.96
C GLY A 74 -3.29 -4.47 0.97
N TYR A 75 -2.13 -4.55 0.31
CA TYR A 75 -1.84 -5.53 -0.75
C TYR A 75 -0.68 -6.46 -0.39
N ALA A 76 -0.75 -7.70 -0.89
CA ALA A 76 0.39 -8.61 -0.80
C ALA A 76 1.57 -8.14 -1.69
N PRO A 77 2.83 -8.27 -1.24
CA PRO A 77 3.24 -8.91 0.01
C PRO A 77 3.24 -7.97 1.23
N GLU A 78 3.07 -6.66 1.06
CA GLU A 78 3.25 -5.66 2.11
C GLU A 78 2.23 -5.78 3.24
N CYS A 79 1.03 -6.34 2.98
CA CYS A 79 0.01 -6.57 4.01
C CYS A 79 0.44 -7.57 5.09
N PHE A 80 1.44 -8.42 4.81
CA PHE A 80 1.99 -9.37 5.78
C PHE A 80 3.08 -8.76 6.67
N LEU A 81 3.71 -7.66 6.22
CA LEU A 81 4.79 -7.04 6.97
C LEU A 81 4.30 -6.31 8.21
N THR A 82 5.02 -6.48 9.32
CA THR A 82 4.80 -5.70 10.53
C THR A 82 5.31 -4.27 10.37
N THR A 83 4.80 -3.35 11.19
CA THR A 83 5.28 -1.95 11.21
C THR A 83 6.79 -1.87 11.44
N ASP A 84 7.35 -2.72 12.31
CA ASP A 84 8.78 -2.70 12.63
C ASP A 84 9.64 -3.23 11.48
N GLU A 85 9.16 -4.21 10.71
CA GLU A 85 9.79 -4.67 9.46
C GLU A 85 9.76 -3.60 8.38
N LEU A 86 8.65 -2.87 8.24
CA LEU A 86 8.55 -1.72 7.34
C LEU A 86 9.55 -0.62 7.73
N ILE A 87 9.62 -0.23 9.00
CA ILE A 87 10.59 0.73 9.51
C ILE A 87 12.01 0.26 9.21
N SER A 88 12.30 -1.02 9.48
CA SER A 88 13.60 -1.61 9.17
C SER A 88 13.95 -1.51 7.69
N GLY A 89 13.02 -1.86 6.79
CA GLY A 89 13.24 -1.74 5.34
C GLY A 89 13.48 -0.30 4.88
N LEU A 90 12.74 0.64 5.45
CA LEU A 90 12.77 2.06 5.08
C LEU A 90 13.91 2.86 5.77
N GLU A 91 14.79 2.21 6.52
CA GLU A 91 15.91 2.86 7.22
C GLU A 91 16.75 3.82 6.35
N PRO A 92 17.00 3.56 5.05
CA PRO A 92 17.72 4.51 4.18
C PRO A 92 17.02 5.88 4.02
N LEU A 93 15.75 5.99 4.38
CA LEU A 93 14.98 7.25 4.32
C LEU A 93 15.01 8.03 5.63
N ARG A 94 15.68 7.53 6.66
CA ARG A 94 15.78 8.21 7.96
C ARG A 94 16.43 9.59 7.82
N ASN A 95 15.78 10.59 8.41
CA ASN A 95 16.20 11.99 8.38
C ASN A 95 16.34 12.56 6.95
N THR A 96 15.50 12.10 6.01
CA THR A 96 15.45 12.65 4.65
C THR A 96 14.10 13.32 4.39
N ASP A 97 14.06 14.26 3.44
CA ASP A 97 12.82 14.87 2.94
C ASP A 97 12.20 14.06 1.78
N ILE A 98 12.75 12.87 1.47
CA ILE A 98 12.23 12.00 0.42
C ILE A 98 10.85 11.47 0.84
N PRO A 99 9.78 11.69 0.06
CA PRO A 99 8.44 11.33 0.46
C PRO A 99 8.23 9.81 0.48
N ILE A 100 7.58 9.34 1.54
CA ILE A 100 7.09 7.98 1.68
C ILE A 100 5.56 8.03 1.60
N THR A 101 4.97 7.51 0.51
CA THR A 101 3.52 7.54 0.31
C THR A 101 2.90 6.19 0.66
N PHE A 102 1.71 6.24 1.24
CA PHE A 102 1.03 5.06 1.74
C PHE A 102 -0.39 4.93 1.19
N HIS A 103 -0.67 3.84 0.47
CA HIS A 103 -1.97 3.21 0.57
C HIS A 103 -1.99 2.47 1.90
N MET A 104 -2.80 2.94 2.84
CA MET A 104 -2.80 2.45 4.22
C MET A 104 -3.25 0.99 4.31
N ARG A 105 -2.93 0.34 5.41
CA ARG A 105 -3.27 -1.07 5.68
C ARG A 105 -4.77 -1.31 5.70
N GLN A 106 -5.52 -0.36 6.25
CA GLN A 106 -6.97 -0.36 6.28
C GLN A 106 -7.53 1.04 6.02
N GLU A 107 -8.63 1.08 5.30
CA GLU A 107 -9.33 2.31 4.90
C GLU A 107 -10.81 2.28 5.32
N GLY A 108 -11.22 1.27 6.07
CA GLY A 108 -12.55 1.09 6.64
C GLY A 108 -12.55 1.29 8.15
N ASP A 109 -12.95 0.26 8.88
CA ASP A 109 -13.09 0.32 10.35
C ASP A 109 -11.76 0.60 11.06
N GLY A 110 -10.66 0.10 10.53
CA GLY A 110 -9.30 0.25 11.06
C GLY A 110 -8.55 1.49 10.57
N VAL A 111 -9.19 2.42 9.86
CA VAL A 111 -8.51 3.58 9.25
C VAL A 111 -7.72 4.42 10.25
N CYS A 112 -8.24 4.63 11.46
CA CYS A 112 -7.53 5.42 12.48
C CYS A 112 -6.27 4.71 12.98
N ASP A 113 -6.28 3.38 13.09
CA ASP A 113 -5.11 2.60 13.47
C ASP A 113 -4.08 2.57 12.34
N ALA A 114 -4.53 2.50 11.10
CA ALA A 114 -3.66 2.62 9.92
C ALA A 114 -3.01 4.01 9.83
N ILE A 115 -3.72 5.09 10.19
CA ILE A 115 -3.14 6.44 10.31
C ILE A 115 -2.07 6.47 11.41
N ARG A 116 -2.33 5.85 12.58
CA ARG A 116 -1.34 5.74 13.67
C ARG A 116 -0.10 4.96 13.23
N GLU A 117 -0.24 3.91 12.42
CA GLU A 117 0.87 3.17 11.84
C GLU A 117 1.75 4.07 10.97
N VAL A 118 1.16 4.85 10.05
CA VAL A 118 1.90 5.80 9.21
C VAL A 118 2.61 6.85 10.05
N ILE A 119 1.95 7.39 11.07
CA ILE A 119 2.54 8.36 12.01
C ILE A 119 3.73 7.73 12.74
N LYS A 120 3.59 6.51 13.27
CA LYS A 120 4.68 5.77 13.94
C LYS A 120 5.89 5.61 13.01
N ILE A 121 5.67 5.23 11.75
CA ILE A 121 6.76 5.09 10.77
C ILE A 121 7.44 6.44 10.55
N GLY A 122 6.66 7.50 10.29
CA GLY A 122 7.19 8.83 10.05
C GLY A 122 7.96 9.41 11.23
N GLU A 123 7.43 9.31 12.45
CA GLU A 123 8.09 9.78 13.69
C GLU A 123 9.36 8.97 13.97
N THR A 124 9.33 7.65 13.78
CA THR A 124 10.51 6.79 14.04
C THR A 124 11.65 7.06 13.06
N LEU A 125 11.32 7.31 11.80
CA LEU A 125 12.32 7.59 10.76
C LEU A 125 12.66 9.07 10.63
N HIS A 126 11.94 9.98 11.30
CA HIS A 126 12.01 11.42 11.07
C HIS A 126 11.91 11.75 9.58
N ALA A 127 10.91 11.18 8.91
CA ALA A 127 10.74 11.20 7.46
C ALA A 127 9.47 11.95 7.05
N HIS A 128 9.45 12.39 5.78
CA HIS A 128 8.24 12.94 5.16
C HIS A 128 7.29 11.80 4.77
N VAL A 129 6.10 11.76 5.34
CA VAL A 129 5.08 10.75 5.05
C VAL A 129 3.84 11.36 4.43
N HIS A 130 3.23 10.62 3.49
CA HIS A 130 2.03 11.06 2.78
C HIS A 130 1.00 9.94 2.75
N ILE A 131 -0.21 10.22 3.21
CA ILE A 131 -1.33 9.29 3.14
C ILE A 131 -2.06 9.52 1.82
N SER A 132 -2.01 8.56 0.92
CA SER A 132 -2.70 8.61 -0.36
C SER A 132 -4.20 8.36 -0.18
N HIS A 133 -5.02 9.09 -0.97
CA HIS A 133 -6.46 8.89 -1.11
C HIS A 133 -7.19 8.63 0.23
N LEU A 134 -6.93 9.45 1.24
CA LEU A 134 -7.53 9.34 2.57
C LEU A 134 -9.07 9.25 2.48
N LYS A 135 -9.62 8.17 3.00
CA LYS A 135 -11.05 7.92 3.05
C LYS A 135 -11.42 7.04 4.24
N ALA A 136 -12.71 6.96 4.55
CA ALA A 136 -13.26 5.95 5.45
C ALA A 136 -14.39 5.20 4.73
N MET A 137 -14.12 3.97 4.31
CA MET A 137 -15.08 3.10 3.65
C MET A 137 -16.14 2.59 4.63
N GLY A 138 -17.35 2.35 4.10
CA GLY A 138 -18.49 1.85 4.85
C GLY A 138 -19.30 2.95 5.57
N LYS A 139 -20.64 2.93 5.39
CA LYS A 139 -21.57 3.97 5.92
C LYS A 139 -21.42 4.21 7.41
N ARG A 140 -21.10 3.16 8.21
CA ARG A 140 -20.93 3.25 9.66
C ARG A 140 -19.70 4.11 10.06
N ASN A 141 -18.75 4.31 9.16
CA ASN A 141 -17.53 5.07 9.38
C ASN A 141 -17.66 6.54 8.96
N TRP A 142 -18.73 6.87 8.21
CA TRP A 142 -18.93 8.23 7.72
C TRP A 142 -19.21 9.19 8.87
N ASN A 143 -18.74 10.43 8.76
CA ASN A 143 -18.87 11.50 9.74
C ASN A 143 -18.19 11.26 11.10
N SER A 144 -17.51 10.12 11.30
CA SER A 144 -16.80 9.83 12.56
C SER A 144 -15.30 9.59 12.34
N ARG A 145 -14.94 8.64 11.49
CA ARG A 145 -13.53 8.20 11.34
C ARG A 145 -12.64 9.24 10.67
N ILE A 146 -13.12 9.98 9.68
CA ILE A 146 -12.31 11.01 9.04
C ILE A 146 -12.03 12.19 9.97
N PRO A 147 -13.01 12.76 10.73
CA PRO A 147 -12.71 13.75 11.75
C PRO A 147 -11.66 13.27 12.78
N GLU A 148 -11.78 12.05 13.30
CA GLU A 148 -10.78 11.45 14.19
C GLU A 148 -9.41 11.33 13.52
N GLY A 149 -9.35 10.80 12.29
CA GLY A 149 -8.12 10.66 11.52
C GLY A 149 -7.42 11.99 11.25
N LEU A 150 -8.18 13.02 10.89
CA LEU A 150 -7.63 14.38 10.69
C LEU A 150 -7.07 14.97 11.97
N GLU A 151 -7.67 14.68 13.12
CA GLU A 151 -7.13 15.10 14.42
C GLU A 151 -5.81 14.40 14.74
N LEU A 152 -5.69 13.10 14.45
CA LEU A 152 -4.43 12.36 14.58
C LEU A 152 -3.33 12.99 13.71
N ILE A 153 -3.64 13.31 12.45
CA ILE A 153 -2.71 13.95 11.52
C ILE A 153 -2.32 15.34 12.03
N ARG A 154 -3.27 16.15 12.48
CA ARG A 154 -3.02 17.49 13.02
C ARG A 154 -2.10 17.42 14.23
N SER A 155 -2.41 16.56 15.19
CA SER A 155 -1.58 16.38 16.39
C SER A 155 -0.16 15.90 16.05
N ALA A 156 0.01 15.04 15.05
CA ALA A 156 1.33 14.62 14.58
C ALA A 156 2.12 15.79 13.97
N ARG A 157 1.45 16.66 13.18
CA ARG A 157 2.06 17.89 12.65
C ARG A 157 2.49 18.86 13.75
N GLU A 158 1.67 19.02 14.79
CA GLU A 158 2.01 19.86 15.95
C GLU A 158 3.23 19.35 16.71
N ARG A 159 3.48 18.04 16.69
CA ARG A 159 4.72 17.42 17.20
C ARG A 159 5.91 17.53 16.24
N GLY A 160 5.73 18.11 15.07
CA GLY A 160 6.80 18.36 14.09
C GLY A 160 6.91 17.32 12.98
N LEU A 161 6.01 16.34 12.88
CA LEU A 161 6.02 15.38 11.78
C LEU A 161 5.63 16.06 10.46
N ASN A 162 6.44 15.89 9.41
CA ASN A 162 6.07 16.26 8.06
C ASN A 162 5.12 15.20 7.49
N ILE A 163 3.81 15.39 7.67
CA ILE A 163 2.75 14.50 7.20
C ILE A 163 1.71 15.28 6.39
N ALA A 164 1.33 14.72 5.24
CA ALA A 164 0.26 15.22 4.38
C ALA A 164 -0.67 14.08 3.94
N CYS A 165 -1.78 14.42 3.34
CA CYS A 165 -2.68 13.47 2.69
C CYS A 165 -3.31 14.08 1.44
N ASP A 166 -3.77 13.23 0.53
CA ASP A 166 -4.62 13.61 -0.60
C ASP A 166 -5.98 12.91 -0.53
N VAL A 167 -6.90 13.33 -1.37
CA VAL A 167 -8.24 12.76 -1.51
C VAL A 167 -8.71 12.92 -2.96
N TYR A 168 -9.46 11.97 -3.47
CA TYR A 168 -10.12 12.08 -4.78
C TYR A 168 -11.61 12.50 -4.62
N PRO A 169 -12.19 13.22 -5.60
CA PRO A 169 -13.55 13.76 -5.50
C PRO A 169 -14.61 12.80 -6.06
N TYR A 170 -14.47 11.50 -5.83
CA TYR A 170 -15.40 10.48 -6.32
C TYR A 170 -16.03 9.72 -5.16
N THR A 171 -17.28 9.24 -5.37
CA THR A 171 -18.01 8.42 -4.40
C THR A 171 -17.78 6.92 -4.58
N ALA A 172 -16.81 6.53 -5.40
CA ALA A 172 -16.42 5.16 -5.66
C ALA A 172 -14.90 5.01 -5.56
N GLY A 173 -14.42 3.83 -5.17
CA GLY A 173 -13.02 3.44 -5.22
C GLY A 173 -12.77 2.43 -6.34
N SER A 174 -11.54 2.34 -6.83
CA SER A 174 -11.10 1.33 -7.80
C SER A 174 -9.89 0.60 -7.25
N THR A 175 -9.94 -0.74 -7.23
CA THR A 175 -8.86 -1.58 -6.73
C THR A 175 -8.87 -2.95 -7.41
N GLN A 176 -7.88 -3.78 -7.09
CA GLN A 176 -7.81 -5.14 -7.58
C GLN A 176 -8.87 -6.03 -6.88
N LEU A 177 -9.46 -6.97 -7.63
CA LEU A 177 -10.43 -7.92 -7.06
C LEU A 177 -9.86 -8.72 -5.86
N MET A 178 -8.57 -9.00 -5.86
CA MET A 178 -7.89 -9.68 -4.76
C MET A 178 -7.97 -8.92 -3.42
N HIS A 179 -8.14 -7.59 -3.47
CA HIS A 179 -8.21 -6.75 -2.27
C HIS A 179 -9.49 -6.95 -1.43
N ILE A 180 -10.52 -7.59 -1.99
CA ILE A 180 -11.73 -7.96 -1.22
C ILE A 180 -11.54 -9.24 -0.41
N LEU A 181 -10.43 -9.97 -0.62
CA LEU A 181 -10.16 -11.24 0.05
C LEU A 181 -9.37 -11.01 1.33
N PRO A 182 -9.68 -11.74 2.42
CA PRO A 182 -8.86 -11.72 3.63
C PRO A 182 -7.42 -12.19 3.34
N PRO A 183 -6.40 -11.67 4.05
CA PRO A 183 -4.98 -11.96 3.80
C PRO A 183 -4.65 -13.45 3.72
N GLU A 184 -5.24 -14.26 4.61
CA GLU A 184 -5.03 -15.71 4.65
C GLU A 184 -5.48 -16.46 3.37
N PHE A 185 -6.25 -15.80 2.50
CA PHE A 185 -6.66 -16.36 1.21
C PHE A 185 -5.79 -15.93 0.04
N ILE A 186 -5.02 -14.86 0.19
CA ILE A 186 -4.14 -14.31 -0.87
C ILE A 186 -2.67 -14.67 -0.67
N GLU A 187 -2.33 -15.35 0.40
CA GLU A 187 -0.99 -15.86 0.67
C GLU A 187 -0.47 -16.71 -0.50
N GLY A 188 0.78 -16.53 -0.88
CA GLY A 188 1.41 -17.19 -2.02
C GLY A 188 1.05 -16.59 -3.39
N GLY A 189 0.30 -15.47 -3.41
CA GLY A 189 -0.02 -14.72 -4.62
C GLY A 189 -1.18 -15.29 -5.44
N THR A 190 -1.41 -14.71 -6.61
CA THR A 190 -2.61 -14.97 -7.45
C THR A 190 -2.78 -16.43 -7.83
N ALA A 191 -1.70 -17.12 -8.25
CA ALA A 191 -1.79 -18.52 -8.65
C ALA A 191 -2.19 -19.43 -7.50
N ALA A 192 -1.60 -19.24 -6.32
CA ALA A 192 -1.92 -19.99 -5.10
C ALA A 192 -3.36 -19.70 -4.63
N THR A 193 -3.81 -18.45 -4.72
CA THR A 193 -5.18 -18.05 -4.42
C THR A 193 -6.19 -18.76 -5.34
N ILE A 194 -5.95 -18.76 -6.64
CA ILE A 194 -6.82 -19.46 -7.61
C ILE A 194 -6.88 -20.96 -7.29
N GLU A 195 -5.74 -21.58 -7.03
CA GLU A 195 -5.70 -23.01 -6.69
C GLU A 195 -6.44 -23.31 -5.39
N ARG A 196 -6.24 -22.48 -4.35
CA ARG A 196 -6.95 -22.57 -3.07
C ARG A 196 -8.46 -22.48 -3.23
N LEU A 197 -8.93 -21.57 -4.09
CA LEU A 197 -10.36 -21.33 -4.33
C LEU A 197 -11.03 -22.38 -5.25
N LYS A 198 -10.31 -23.30 -5.88
CA LYS A 198 -10.91 -24.47 -6.55
C LYS A 198 -11.59 -25.40 -5.56
N GLY A 199 -11.05 -25.52 -4.35
CA GLY A 199 -11.61 -26.37 -3.29
C GLY A 199 -12.91 -25.79 -2.69
N LYS A 200 -14.00 -26.59 -2.68
CA LYS A 200 -15.29 -26.15 -2.11
C LYS A 200 -15.16 -25.72 -0.65
N ALA A 201 -14.44 -26.51 0.16
CA ALA A 201 -14.25 -26.20 1.58
C ALA A 201 -13.59 -24.83 1.81
N ASN A 202 -12.61 -24.44 0.96
CA ASN A 202 -11.98 -23.14 1.04
C ASN A 202 -12.94 -22.01 0.64
N ARG A 203 -13.77 -22.21 -0.38
CA ARG A 203 -14.81 -21.23 -0.74
C ARG A 203 -15.86 -21.07 0.37
N ASP A 204 -16.24 -22.15 1.05
CA ASP A 204 -17.18 -22.09 2.17
C ASP A 204 -16.54 -21.32 3.35
N ARG A 205 -15.29 -21.60 3.69
CA ARG A 205 -14.52 -20.83 4.71
C ARG A 205 -14.40 -19.34 4.34
N LEU A 206 -14.12 -19.04 3.08
CA LEU A 206 -14.03 -17.65 2.61
C LEU A 206 -15.37 -16.93 2.78
N ARG A 207 -16.47 -17.58 2.37
CA ARG A 207 -17.82 -17.02 2.55
C ARG A 207 -18.10 -16.72 4.02
N ASP A 208 -17.89 -17.70 4.89
CA ASP A 208 -18.06 -17.54 6.34
C ASP A 208 -17.20 -16.39 6.89
N ARG A 209 -15.96 -16.26 6.41
CA ARG A 209 -15.02 -15.21 6.85
C ARG A 209 -15.49 -13.82 6.45
N ILE A 210 -16.00 -13.66 5.20
CA ILE A 210 -16.58 -12.42 4.72
C ILE A 210 -17.89 -12.08 5.45
N GLU A 211 -18.78 -13.06 5.67
CA GLU A 211 -20.06 -12.86 6.35
C GLU A 211 -19.89 -12.45 7.82
N ARG A 212 -18.94 -13.07 8.52
CA ARG A 212 -18.65 -12.73 9.93
C ARG A 212 -17.88 -11.44 10.08
N GLY A 213 -17.16 -11.02 9.04
CA GLY A 213 -16.21 -9.93 9.12
C GLY A 213 -15.01 -10.28 10.00
N GLY A 214 -14.49 -9.29 10.73
CA GLY A 214 -13.41 -9.44 11.69
C GLY A 214 -12.22 -8.55 11.39
N GLU A 215 -11.22 -8.62 12.28
CA GLU A 215 -10.04 -7.78 12.24
C GLU A 215 -9.05 -8.19 11.13
N GLY A 216 -8.14 -7.30 10.81
CA GLY A 216 -6.97 -7.56 9.97
C GLY A 216 -7.14 -7.31 8.47
N PHE A 217 -8.34 -6.98 7.99
CA PHE A 217 -8.57 -6.59 6.59
C PHE A 217 -9.81 -5.71 6.44
N ASP A 218 -9.86 -4.97 5.35
CA ASP A 218 -11.07 -4.25 4.97
C ASP A 218 -12.06 -5.21 4.31
N ASN A 219 -13.09 -5.59 5.04
CA ASN A 219 -14.19 -6.39 4.49
C ASN A 219 -15.07 -5.54 3.58
N ILE A 220 -14.55 -5.20 2.39
CA ILE A 220 -15.20 -4.31 1.44
C ILE A 220 -16.61 -4.80 1.11
N ALA A 221 -16.76 -6.09 0.80
CA ALA A 221 -18.06 -6.67 0.49
C ALA A 221 -19.09 -6.51 1.64
N GLY A 222 -18.64 -6.71 2.88
CA GLY A 222 -19.47 -6.50 4.07
C GLY A 222 -19.78 -5.03 4.37
N MET A 223 -18.90 -4.11 3.96
CA MET A 223 -19.07 -2.68 4.18
C MET A 223 -19.96 -1.99 3.15
N VAL A 224 -19.85 -2.39 1.88
CA VAL A 224 -20.53 -1.71 0.77
C VAL A 224 -21.69 -2.51 0.17
N GLY A 225 -21.73 -3.84 0.38
CA GLY A 225 -22.67 -4.75 -0.25
C GLY A 225 -22.22 -5.24 -1.63
N TRP A 226 -22.49 -6.49 -1.95
CA TRP A 226 -22.11 -7.10 -3.22
C TRP A 226 -22.70 -6.39 -4.44
N GLU A 227 -23.90 -5.83 -4.29
CA GLU A 227 -24.63 -5.09 -5.31
C GLU A 227 -23.93 -3.78 -5.73
N ASN A 228 -22.98 -3.30 -4.92
CA ASN A 228 -22.21 -2.08 -5.17
C ASN A 228 -20.77 -2.38 -5.66
N ILE A 229 -20.44 -3.64 -5.89
CA ILE A 229 -19.13 -4.05 -6.43
C ILE A 229 -19.28 -4.28 -7.93
N ILE A 230 -18.56 -3.47 -8.73
CA ILE A 230 -18.58 -3.55 -10.19
C ILE A 230 -17.23 -4.07 -10.66
N ILE A 231 -17.24 -5.10 -11.51
CA ILE A 231 -16.05 -5.59 -12.18
C ILE A 231 -15.92 -4.85 -13.51
N SER A 232 -14.86 -4.06 -13.65
CA SER A 232 -14.49 -3.41 -14.91
C SER A 232 -13.60 -4.35 -15.74
N THR A 233 -13.89 -4.47 -17.02
CA THR A 233 -13.12 -5.24 -18.01
C THR A 233 -12.33 -4.30 -18.91
#